data_dee13af64d2e61ced16a41d3730de5d4
#
_entry.id   dee13af64d2e61ced16a41d3730de5d4
#
_cell.length_a   1.000
_cell.length_b   1.000
_cell.length_c   1.000
_cell.angle_alpha   90.00
_cell.angle_beta   90.00
_cell.angle_gamma   90.00
#
_symmetry.space_group_name_H-M   'P 1'
#
loop_
_entity.id
_entity.type
_entity.pdbx_description
1 polymer ?
#
loop_
_entity_poly.entity_id
_entity_poly.type
_entity_poly.pdbx_seq_one_letter_code
_entity_poly.pdbx_strand_id
1 'polypeptide(L)'
;IDIANRIDERLEGNDAKEILKVIGDYSKALDLLDDYDHRTLKKIDGNIDERKIEYKECIGIINRLRFNEENSLFAVERDKGLDSIIGNIYQSFDGQDIYKSIEEKGANFLYLIVKNHVFADGNKRIAATLFIYFLNFYGILYKDGIQTIDNNTLTALTLLIAVYLAGLSVIIAISLDSLDNFSTILGTSSELLINFSPPNVSVV
;
A
#
# COMPACT_ATOMS: atom_id res chain seq x y z
N ILE A 1 -14.91 -20.11 2.00
CA ILE A 1 -15.98 -20.60 2.94
C ILE A 1 -16.59 -19.36 3.51
N ASP A 2 -17.89 -19.19 3.26
CA ASP A 2 -18.64 -18.01 3.69
C ASP A 2 -18.83 -18.04 5.21
N ILE A 3 -18.18 -17.10 5.92
CA ILE A 3 -18.27 -16.93 7.37
C ILE A 3 -19.71 -16.65 7.79
N ALA A 4 -20.47 -15.90 6.96
CA ALA A 4 -21.88 -15.61 7.21
C ALA A 4 -22.73 -16.90 7.28
N ASN A 5 -22.49 -17.88 6.40
CA ASN A 5 -23.23 -19.16 6.41
C ASN A 5 -22.91 -20.00 7.66
N ARG A 6 -21.72 -19.94 8.20
CA ARG A 6 -21.35 -20.65 9.44
C ARG A 6 -22.02 -20.07 10.69
N ILE A 7 -22.38 -18.80 10.67
CA ILE A 7 -23.05 -18.11 11.78
C ILE A 7 -24.55 -18.38 11.73
N ASP A 8 -25.15 -18.48 10.53
CA ASP A 8 -26.61 -18.68 10.33
C ASP A 8 -27.12 -19.98 10.96
N GLU A 9 -26.32 -21.04 10.99
CA GLU A 9 -26.70 -22.33 11.58
C GLU A 9 -26.85 -22.32 13.12
N ARG A 10 -26.43 -21.22 13.80
CA ARG A 10 -26.35 -21.16 15.26
C ARG A 10 -27.20 -20.07 15.91
N LEU A 11 -27.79 -19.17 15.13
CA LEU A 11 -28.52 -18.02 15.66
C LEU A 11 -30.02 -18.11 15.36
N GLU A 12 -30.84 -18.14 16.42
CA GLU A 12 -32.29 -18.10 16.36
C GLU A 12 -32.78 -16.69 16.75
N GLY A 13 -33.62 -16.05 15.89
CA GLY A 13 -34.30 -14.81 16.19
C GLY A 13 -34.15 -13.69 15.12
N ASN A 14 -35.00 -12.66 15.20
CA ASN A 14 -34.95 -11.54 14.27
C ASN A 14 -33.68 -10.70 14.39
N ASP A 15 -33.18 -10.50 15.61
CA ASP A 15 -31.96 -9.72 15.87
C ASP A 15 -30.73 -10.40 15.26
N ALA A 16 -30.73 -11.74 15.27
CA ALA A 16 -29.69 -12.54 14.62
C ALA A 16 -29.63 -12.33 13.10
N LYS A 17 -30.78 -12.23 12.44
CA LYS A 17 -30.86 -12.00 11.00
C LYS A 17 -30.36 -10.60 10.60
N GLU A 18 -30.63 -9.59 11.42
CA GLU A 18 -30.11 -8.24 11.18
C GLU A 18 -28.60 -8.20 11.34
N ILE A 19 -28.06 -8.84 12.37
CA ILE A 19 -26.60 -8.96 12.57
C ILE A 19 -25.94 -9.69 11.41
N LEU A 20 -26.53 -10.81 10.95
CA LEU A 20 -26.00 -11.57 9.82
C LEU A 20 -26.02 -10.79 8.52
N LYS A 21 -27.04 -9.95 8.29
CA LYS A 21 -27.07 -9.05 7.14
C LYS A 21 -25.91 -8.07 7.17
N VAL A 22 -25.66 -7.43 8.33
CA VAL A 22 -24.53 -6.49 8.51
C VAL A 22 -23.20 -7.22 8.31
N ILE A 23 -23.02 -8.41 8.87
CA ILE A 23 -21.81 -9.21 8.67
C ILE A 23 -21.65 -9.60 7.20
N GLY A 24 -22.77 -9.93 6.51
CA GLY A 24 -22.78 -10.24 5.08
C GLY A 24 -22.22 -9.10 4.21
N ASP A 25 -22.48 -7.85 4.60
CA ASP A 25 -21.96 -6.68 3.89
C ASP A 25 -20.41 -6.58 3.95
N TYR A 26 -19.79 -7.24 4.95
CA TYR A 26 -18.35 -7.31 5.13
C TYR A 26 -17.72 -8.67 4.80
N SER A 27 -18.51 -9.62 4.28
CA SER A 27 -18.05 -11.01 4.03
C SER A 27 -16.78 -11.06 3.20
N LYS A 28 -16.69 -10.24 2.13
CA LYS A 28 -15.51 -10.18 1.27
C LYS A 28 -14.25 -9.78 2.03
N ALA A 29 -14.35 -8.83 2.95
CA ALA A 29 -13.22 -8.41 3.77
C ALA A 29 -12.81 -9.52 4.75
N LEU A 30 -13.79 -10.21 5.34
CA LEU A 30 -13.53 -11.32 6.26
C LEU A 30 -12.90 -12.51 5.55
N ASP A 31 -13.33 -12.82 4.32
CA ASP A 31 -12.74 -13.88 3.50
C ASP A 31 -11.28 -13.55 3.13
N LEU A 32 -10.99 -12.27 2.80
CA LEU A 32 -9.61 -11.83 2.54
C LEU A 32 -8.71 -11.94 3.77
N LEU A 33 -9.24 -11.66 4.97
CA LEU A 33 -8.50 -11.83 6.21
C LEU A 33 -8.23 -13.31 6.50
N ASP A 34 -9.22 -14.18 6.27
CA ASP A 34 -9.07 -15.64 6.40
C ASP A 34 -8.01 -16.18 5.42
N ASP A 35 -8.06 -15.74 4.15
CA ASP A 35 -7.05 -16.07 3.14
C ASP A 35 -5.65 -15.59 3.53
N TYR A 36 -5.53 -14.39 4.12
CA TYR A 36 -4.27 -13.87 4.62
C TYR A 36 -3.70 -14.74 5.75
N ASP A 37 -4.53 -15.08 6.75
CA ASP A 37 -4.12 -15.91 7.90
C ASP A 37 -3.67 -17.31 7.46
N HIS A 38 -4.34 -17.87 6.45
CA HIS A 38 -4.02 -19.17 5.88
C HIS A 38 -2.96 -19.15 4.76
N ARG A 39 -2.45 -17.95 4.40
CA ARG A 39 -1.49 -17.76 3.28
C ARG A 39 -2.01 -18.28 1.94
N THR A 40 -3.32 -18.15 1.71
CA THR A 40 -4.01 -18.58 0.49
C THR A 40 -4.39 -17.40 -0.41
N LEU A 41 -4.01 -16.17 -0.03
CA LEU A 41 -4.21 -14.98 -0.86
C LEU A 41 -3.66 -15.23 -2.27
N LYS A 42 -4.54 -15.14 -3.25
CA LYS A 42 -4.15 -15.29 -4.65
C LYS A 42 -3.36 -14.07 -5.08
N LYS A 43 -2.15 -14.30 -5.60
CA LYS A 43 -1.41 -13.26 -6.30
C LYS A 43 -2.21 -12.89 -7.56
N ILE A 44 -2.57 -11.63 -7.67
CA ILE A 44 -3.24 -11.11 -8.87
C ILE A 44 -2.14 -10.70 -9.85
N ASP A 45 -2.28 -11.12 -11.12
CA ASP A 45 -1.40 -10.65 -12.18
C ASP A 45 -1.63 -9.14 -12.34
N GLY A 46 -0.62 -8.35 -11.99
CA GLY A 46 -0.67 -6.91 -12.08
C GLY A 46 -0.37 -6.41 -13.49
N ASN A 47 -0.54 -5.11 -13.69
CA ASN A 47 -0.24 -4.46 -14.97
C ASN A 47 1.27 -4.37 -15.19
N ILE A 48 1.70 -4.53 -16.44
CA ILE A 48 3.10 -4.37 -16.85
C ILE A 48 3.21 -3.13 -17.73
N ASP A 49 4.17 -2.26 -17.46
CA ASP A 49 4.46 -1.07 -18.25
C ASP A 49 5.96 -0.78 -18.15
N GLU A 50 6.59 -0.47 -19.27
CA GLU A 50 8.03 -0.19 -19.37
C GLU A 50 8.37 1.27 -19.07
N ARG A 51 7.39 2.17 -19.04
CA ARG A 51 7.60 3.57 -18.68
C ARG A 51 8.12 3.67 -17.24
N LYS A 52 8.88 4.70 -16.99
CA LYS A 52 9.43 4.98 -15.66
C LYS A 52 9.17 6.42 -15.29
N ILE A 53 8.80 6.65 -14.01
CA ILE A 53 8.78 8.01 -13.47
C ILE A 53 10.22 8.52 -13.34
N GLU A 54 10.41 9.81 -13.54
CA GLU A 54 11.71 10.43 -13.42
C GLU A 54 11.87 11.19 -12.10
N TYR A 55 13.07 11.14 -11.52
CA TYR A 55 13.43 11.90 -10.33
C TYR A 55 13.09 13.40 -10.47
N LYS A 56 13.39 14.01 -11.63
CA LYS A 56 13.13 15.42 -11.90
C LYS A 56 11.65 15.79 -11.82
N GLU A 57 10.78 14.92 -12.28
CA GLU A 57 9.32 15.12 -12.22
C GLU A 57 8.83 15.07 -10.76
N CYS A 58 9.30 14.07 -10.00
CA CYS A 58 8.99 13.94 -8.58
C CYS A 58 9.44 15.18 -7.79
N ILE A 59 10.65 15.67 -8.02
CA ILE A 59 11.16 16.89 -7.38
C ILE A 59 10.33 18.11 -7.80
N GLY A 60 9.89 18.19 -9.06
CA GLY A 60 8.99 19.25 -9.53
C GLY A 60 7.67 19.30 -8.76
N ILE A 61 7.10 18.13 -8.45
CA ILE A 61 5.88 18.01 -7.64
C ILE A 61 6.15 18.42 -6.19
N ILE A 62 7.23 17.94 -5.59
CA ILE A 62 7.63 18.24 -4.21
C ILE A 62 7.86 19.74 -4.02
N ASN A 63 8.51 20.40 -4.98
CA ASN A 63 8.74 21.84 -4.92
C ASN A 63 7.43 22.64 -4.92
N ARG A 64 6.39 22.17 -5.60
CA ARG A 64 5.06 22.79 -5.56
C ARG A 64 4.40 22.63 -4.19
N LEU A 65 4.55 21.48 -3.55
CA LEU A 65 4.09 21.26 -2.17
C LEU A 65 4.81 22.20 -1.20
N ARG A 66 6.12 22.36 -1.37
CA ARG A 66 6.95 23.20 -0.49
C ARG A 66 6.62 24.69 -0.58
N PHE A 67 6.10 25.17 -1.69
CA PHE A 67 5.90 26.59 -1.97
C PHE A 67 5.03 27.30 -0.93
N ASN A 68 4.06 26.60 -0.29
CA ASN A 68 3.15 27.16 0.71
C ASN A 68 3.47 26.70 2.14
N GLU A 69 4.62 26.07 2.37
CA GLU A 69 4.97 25.54 3.70
C GLU A 69 5.88 26.52 4.45
N GLU A 70 5.48 26.84 5.68
CA GLU A 70 6.25 27.72 6.57
C GLU A 70 7.49 26.99 7.16
N ASN A 71 7.43 25.66 7.26
CA ASN A 71 8.52 24.86 7.81
C ASN A 71 9.68 24.75 6.80
N SER A 72 10.82 25.36 7.13
CA SER A 72 12.01 25.36 6.30
C SER A 72 12.62 23.96 6.06
N LEU A 73 12.32 23.00 6.94
CA LEU A 73 12.80 21.61 6.85
C LEU A 73 11.89 20.73 5.99
N PHE A 74 10.68 21.20 5.65
CA PHE A 74 9.76 20.44 4.81
C PHE A 74 10.38 20.17 3.45
N ALA A 75 10.31 18.93 3.01
CA ALA A 75 10.81 18.47 1.72
C ALA A 75 12.31 18.73 1.45
N VAL A 76 13.11 18.93 2.50
CA VAL A 76 14.58 18.95 2.37
C VAL A 76 15.04 17.50 2.24
N GLU A 77 15.49 17.13 1.04
CA GLU A 77 15.95 15.77 0.75
C GLU A 77 17.30 15.50 1.40
N ARG A 78 17.49 14.27 1.90
CA ARG A 78 18.71 13.74 2.46
C ARG A 78 19.40 12.83 1.45
N ASP A 79 20.67 13.07 1.17
CA ASP A 79 21.58 12.16 0.44
C ASP A 79 21.03 11.58 -0.89
N LYS A 80 20.19 12.32 -1.62
CA LYS A 80 19.50 11.85 -2.83
C LYS A 80 18.70 10.55 -2.60
N GLY A 81 18.08 10.44 -1.45
CA GLY A 81 17.35 9.25 -1.05
C GLY A 81 16.19 8.91 -1.98
N LEU A 82 15.50 9.91 -2.54
CA LEU A 82 14.42 9.69 -3.49
C LEU A 82 14.92 9.11 -4.83
N ASP A 83 16.06 9.58 -5.33
CA ASP A 83 16.67 9.04 -6.55
C ASP A 83 17.02 7.54 -6.37
N SER A 84 17.59 7.20 -5.21
CA SER A 84 17.86 5.80 -4.85
C SER A 84 16.60 4.94 -4.76
N ILE A 85 15.50 5.47 -4.23
CA ILE A 85 14.22 4.76 -4.17
C ILE A 85 13.65 4.53 -5.57
N ILE A 86 13.68 5.54 -6.44
CA ILE A 86 13.24 5.41 -7.83
C ILE A 86 14.08 4.35 -8.55
N GLY A 87 15.40 4.37 -8.37
CA GLY A 87 16.28 3.33 -8.91
C GLY A 87 15.92 1.93 -8.38
N ASN A 88 15.57 1.82 -7.10
CA ASN A 88 15.22 0.54 -6.46
C ASN A 88 13.94 -0.08 -7.03
N ILE A 89 12.88 0.71 -7.22
CA ILE A 89 11.60 0.16 -7.72
C ILE A 89 11.67 -0.30 -9.18
N TYR A 90 12.68 0.14 -9.93
CA TYR A 90 12.90 -0.27 -11.32
C TYR A 90 14.13 -1.15 -11.52
N GLN A 91 14.71 -1.64 -10.41
CA GLN A 91 15.87 -2.50 -10.54
C GLN A 91 15.50 -3.87 -11.09
N SER A 92 16.40 -4.44 -11.87
CA SER A 92 16.29 -5.78 -12.42
C SER A 92 17.50 -6.61 -12.03
N PHE A 93 17.30 -7.92 -11.91
CA PHE A 93 18.35 -8.90 -11.70
C PHE A 93 18.23 -9.98 -12.76
N ASP A 94 19.33 -10.29 -13.43
CA ASP A 94 19.39 -11.28 -14.52
C ASP A 94 18.33 -11.03 -15.62
N GLY A 95 18.11 -9.74 -15.96
CA GLY A 95 17.14 -9.31 -16.98
C GLY A 95 15.67 -9.39 -16.54
N GLN A 96 15.38 -9.70 -15.29
CA GLN A 96 14.03 -9.70 -14.74
C GLN A 96 13.87 -8.60 -13.69
N ASP A 97 12.77 -7.84 -13.81
CA ASP A 97 12.42 -6.86 -12.79
C ASP A 97 12.17 -7.54 -11.44
N ILE A 98 12.72 -6.97 -10.37
CA ILE A 98 12.48 -7.44 -9.00
C ILE A 98 11.01 -7.25 -8.67
N TYR A 99 10.44 -6.08 -8.97
CA TYR A 99 9.03 -5.79 -8.87
C TYR A 99 8.40 -5.89 -10.27
N LYS A 100 7.63 -6.93 -10.51
CA LYS A 100 7.16 -7.29 -11.86
C LYS A 100 6.03 -6.39 -12.34
N SER A 101 5.12 -6.00 -11.45
CA SER A 101 3.95 -5.22 -11.81
C SER A 101 4.08 -3.74 -11.39
N ILE A 102 3.25 -2.89 -11.99
CA ILE A 102 3.14 -1.47 -11.62
C ILE A 102 2.66 -1.35 -10.18
N GLU A 103 1.75 -2.21 -9.77
CA GLU A 103 1.19 -2.23 -8.42
C GLU A 103 2.28 -2.55 -7.40
N GLU A 104 3.13 -3.55 -7.68
CA GLU A 104 4.30 -3.87 -6.83
C GLU A 104 5.26 -2.68 -6.74
N LYS A 105 5.58 -2.06 -7.87
CA LYS A 105 6.44 -0.88 -7.93
C LYS A 105 5.85 0.28 -7.13
N GLY A 106 4.54 0.56 -7.30
CA GLY A 106 3.84 1.62 -6.58
C GLY A 106 3.77 1.40 -5.07
N ALA A 107 3.45 0.19 -4.64
CA ALA A 107 3.42 -0.18 -3.21
C ALA A 107 4.80 0.01 -2.56
N ASN A 108 5.86 -0.46 -3.23
CA ASN A 108 7.24 -0.30 -2.75
C ASN A 108 7.68 1.16 -2.78
N PHE A 109 7.25 1.94 -3.76
CA PHE A 109 7.54 3.36 -3.84
C PHE A 109 6.99 4.11 -2.61
N LEU A 110 5.69 3.94 -2.32
CA LEU A 110 5.06 4.51 -1.13
C LEU A 110 5.77 4.05 0.16
N TYR A 111 5.99 2.75 0.30
CA TYR A 111 6.61 2.14 1.47
C TYR A 111 8.02 2.67 1.73
N LEU A 112 8.88 2.69 0.71
CA LEU A 112 10.27 3.09 0.85
C LEU A 112 10.45 4.57 1.19
N ILE A 113 9.61 5.46 0.64
CA ILE A 113 9.66 6.89 0.99
C ILE A 113 9.30 7.10 2.46
N VAL A 114 8.25 6.42 2.95
CA VAL A 114 7.85 6.51 4.37
C VAL A 114 8.91 5.89 5.26
N LYS A 115 9.43 4.71 4.89
CA LYS A 115 10.39 3.93 5.69
C LYS A 115 11.73 4.63 5.84
N ASN A 116 12.30 5.08 4.74
CA ASN A 116 13.69 5.54 4.74
C ASN A 116 13.84 6.98 5.22
N HIS A 117 12.73 7.67 5.50
CA HIS A 117 12.74 9.07 5.95
C HIS A 117 13.66 9.96 5.11
N VAL A 118 13.53 9.85 3.79
CA VAL A 118 14.42 10.51 2.81
C VAL A 118 14.34 12.03 2.83
N PHE A 119 13.34 12.60 3.50
CA PHE A 119 13.22 14.03 3.73
C PHE A 119 13.35 14.35 5.22
N ALA A 120 13.85 15.55 5.53
CA ALA A 120 13.99 16.02 6.90
C ALA A 120 12.61 16.14 7.60
N ASP A 121 11.59 16.59 6.86
CA ASP A 121 10.20 16.62 7.27
C ASP A 121 9.27 16.39 6.10
N GLY A 122 8.00 16.00 6.39
CA GLY A 122 6.93 15.81 5.40
C GLY A 122 6.90 14.45 4.73
N ASN A 123 7.70 13.45 5.14
CA ASN A 123 7.82 12.16 4.46
C ASN A 123 6.47 11.50 4.14
N LYS A 124 5.51 11.50 5.07
CA LYS A 124 4.18 10.90 4.84
C LYS A 124 3.39 11.64 3.76
N ARG A 125 3.35 12.99 3.83
CA ARG A 125 2.64 13.81 2.84
C ARG A 125 3.26 13.71 1.46
N ILE A 126 4.58 13.73 1.38
CA ILE A 126 5.33 13.57 0.14
C ILE A 126 5.11 12.20 -0.45
N ALA A 127 5.23 11.13 0.37
CA ALA A 127 5.00 9.76 -0.06
C ALA A 127 3.60 9.56 -0.64
N ALA A 128 2.55 10.01 0.06
CA ALA A 128 1.18 9.96 -0.41
C ALA A 128 0.98 10.72 -1.74
N THR A 129 1.54 11.94 -1.84
CA THR A 129 1.44 12.74 -3.08
C THR A 129 2.15 12.08 -4.25
N LEU A 130 3.36 11.58 -4.04
CA LEU A 130 4.11 10.89 -5.10
C LEU A 130 3.47 9.55 -5.47
N PHE A 131 2.82 8.86 -4.53
CA PHE A 131 2.06 7.66 -4.82
C PHE A 131 0.85 7.95 -5.72
N ILE A 132 0.07 9.00 -5.44
CA ILE A 132 -1.02 9.43 -6.32
C ILE A 132 -0.50 9.84 -7.70
N TYR A 133 0.62 10.56 -7.76
CA TYR A 133 1.28 10.86 -9.04
C TYR A 133 1.66 9.58 -9.80
N PHE A 134 2.26 8.60 -9.11
CA PHE A 134 2.61 7.30 -9.69
C PHE A 134 1.40 6.58 -10.28
N LEU A 135 0.30 6.45 -9.51
CA LEU A 135 -0.93 5.82 -10.00
C LEU A 135 -1.50 6.55 -11.23
N ASN A 136 -1.47 7.89 -11.22
CA ASN A 136 -1.94 8.70 -12.34
C ASN A 136 -1.04 8.55 -13.57
N PHE A 137 0.29 8.52 -13.40
CA PHE A 137 1.26 8.35 -14.47
C PHE A 137 1.02 7.05 -15.26
N TYR A 138 0.69 5.97 -14.56
CA TYR A 138 0.37 4.69 -15.17
C TYR A 138 -1.10 4.53 -15.57
N GLY A 139 -1.94 5.52 -15.30
CA GLY A 139 -3.37 5.48 -15.67
C GLY A 139 -4.22 4.54 -14.82
N ILE A 140 -3.72 4.14 -13.64
CA ILE A 140 -4.43 3.24 -12.72
C ILE A 140 -5.10 3.95 -11.53
N LEU A 141 -5.00 5.29 -11.47
CA LEU A 141 -5.68 6.09 -10.44
C LEU A 141 -7.19 6.07 -10.57
N TYR A 142 -7.70 5.90 -11.79
CA TYR A 142 -9.13 5.81 -12.08
C TYR A 142 -9.44 4.55 -12.88
N LYS A 143 -10.47 3.82 -12.48
CA LYS A 143 -11.05 2.70 -13.22
C LYS A 143 -12.53 3.00 -13.47
N ASP A 144 -12.92 3.01 -14.73
CA ASP A 144 -14.31 3.34 -15.15
C ASP A 144 -14.83 4.68 -14.58
N GLY A 145 -13.96 5.68 -14.44
CA GLY A 145 -14.28 6.99 -13.88
C GLY A 145 -14.34 7.05 -12.35
N ILE A 146 -14.11 5.94 -11.66
CA ILE A 146 -14.09 5.84 -10.19
C ILE A 146 -12.63 5.85 -9.72
N GLN A 147 -12.34 6.63 -8.67
CA GLN A 147 -11.03 6.57 -8.02
C GLN A 147 -10.77 5.17 -7.44
N THR A 148 -9.61 4.61 -7.75
CA THR A 148 -9.17 3.32 -7.21
C THR A 148 -8.72 3.40 -5.75
N ILE A 149 -8.39 4.59 -5.28
CA ILE A 149 -8.02 4.87 -3.89
C ILE A 149 -8.65 6.20 -3.45
N ASP A 150 -9.47 6.18 -2.44
CA ASP A 150 -10.06 7.38 -1.86
C ASP A 150 -9.14 8.05 -0.81
N ASN A 151 -9.54 9.22 -0.32
CA ASN A 151 -8.75 9.99 0.64
C ASN A 151 -8.55 9.24 1.97
N ASN A 152 -9.57 8.52 2.44
CA ASN A 152 -9.49 7.78 3.70
C ASN A 152 -8.57 6.58 3.58
N THR A 153 -8.68 5.84 2.49
CA THR A 153 -7.81 4.71 2.16
C THR A 153 -6.36 5.13 2.02
N LEU A 154 -6.08 6.21 1.27
CA LEU A 154 -4.73 6.76 1.13
C LEU A 154 -4.13 7.14 2.49
N THR A 155 -4.94 7.82 3.33
CA THR A 155 -4.51 8.23 4.67
C THR A 155 -4.24 7.02 5.55
N ALA A 156 -5.16 6.06 5.60
CA ALA A 156 -5.03 4.85 6.39
C ALA A 156 -3.80 4.04 5.96
N LEU A 157 -3.61 3.81 4.66
CA LEU A 157 -2.47 3.09 4.12
C LEU A 157 -1.14 3.75 4.49
N THR A 158 -1.04 5.07 4.32
CA THR A 158 0.19 5.82 4.64
C THR A 158 0.50 5.78 6.14
N LEU A 159 -0.52 5.89 7.00
CA LEU A 159 -0.36 5.83 8.44
C LEU A 159 -0.02 4.41 8.91
N LEU A 160 -0.63 3.37 8.34
CA LEU A 160 -0.32 1.97 8.66
C LEU A 160 1.13 1.65 8.35
N ILE A 161 1.64 2.07 7.19
CA ILE A 161 3.05 1.90 6.85
C ILE A 161 3.93 2.60 7.90
N ALA A 162 3.60 3.83 8.28
CA ALA A 162 4.38 4.60 9.25
C ALA A 162 4.35 3.96 10.66
N VAL A 163 3.21 3.42 11.08
CA VAL A 163 3.03 2.75 12.38
C VAL A 163 3.73 1.39 12.41
N TYR A 164 3.63 0.61 11.34
CA TYR A 164 4.35 -0.67 11.20
C TYR A 164 5.85 -0.49 11.41
N LEU A 165 6.42 0.59 10.88
CA LEU A 165 7.84 0.92 11.05
C LEU A 165 8.20 1.32 12.49
N ALA A 166 7.21 1.76 13.28
CA ALA A 166 7.40 2.06 14.71
C ALA A 166 7.30 0.82 15.62
N GLY A 167 7.22 -0.39 15.07
CA GLY A 167 7.21 -1.64 15.82
C GLY A 167 5.81 -2.19 16.17
N LEU A 168 4.77 -1.66 15.54
CA LEU A 168 3.40 -2.18 15.72
C LEU A 168 3.00 -3.07 14.53
N SER A 169 2.91 -4.38 14.76
CA SER A 169 2.53 -5.40 13.77
C SER A 169 1.01 -5.45 13.59
N VAL A 170 0.40 -4.44 13.01
CA VAL A 170 -1.02 -4.52 12.66
C VAL A 170 -1.23 -3.97 11.25
N ILE A 171 -1.52 -4.85 10.32
CA ILE A 171 -2.01 -4.47 8.99
C ILE A 171 -3.51 -4.65 9.01
N ILE A 172 -4.24 -3.56 8.96
CA ILE A 172 -5.68 -3.58 8.75
C ILE A 172 -5.94 -3.09 7.34
N ALA A 173 -6.36 -4.00 6.47
CA ALA A 173 -6.84 -3.66 5.14
C ALA A 173 -8.28 -3.16 5.24
N ILE A 174 -8.48 -1.87 5.25
CA ILE A 174 -9.82 -1.28 5.23
C ILE A 174 -9.95 -0.45 3.95
N SER A 175 -10.58 -1.03 2.95
CA SER A 175 -11.11 -0.28 1.81
C SER A 175 -12.28 -1.01 1.19
N LEU A 176 -13.37 -0.32 1.03
CA LEU A 176 -14.68 -0.92 0.90
C LEU A 176 -15.17 -1.15 -0.53
N ASP A 177 -14.66 -0.47 -1.55
CA ASP A 177 -15.22 -0.61 -2.90
C ASP A 177 -14.19 -0.75 -4.05
N SER A 178 -12.89 -0.70 -3.78
CA SER A 178 -11.85 -0.87 -4.80
C SER A 178 -10.94 -2.07 -4.53
N LEU A 179 -11.47 -3.10 -3.86
CA LEU A 179 -10.73 -4.28 -3.37
C LEU A 179 -10.02 -5.07 -4.47
N ASP A 180 -10.47 -5.02 -5.71
CA ASP A 180 -9.84 -5.77 -6.79
C ASP A 180 -8.43 -5.24 -7.14
N ASN A 181 -8.22 -3.91 -7.03
CA ASN A 181 -6.90 -3.33 -7.21
C ASN A 181 -6.08 -3.29 -5.91
N PHE A 182 -6.75 -3.17 -4.75
CA PHE A 182 -6.10 -3.14 -3.45
C PHE A 182 -5.59 -4.52 -3.02
N SER A 183 -6.27 -5.60 -3.40
CA SER A 183 -5.80 -6.97 -3.18
C SER A 183 -4.48 -7.25 -3.89
N THR A 184 -4.23 -6.59 -5.04
CA THR A 184 -2.95 -6.67 -5.75
C THR A 184 -1.84 -6.00 -4.92
N ILE A 185 -2.10 -4.82 -4.37
CA ILE A 185 -1.14 -4.09 -3.51
C ILE A 185 -0.84 -4.88 -2.23
N LEU A 186 -1.84 -5.51 -1.61
CA LEU A 186 -1.67 -6.34 -0.42
C LEU A 186 -0.98 -7.67 -0.70
N GLY A 187 -1.29 -8.32 -1.84
CA GLY A 187 -0.63 -9.57 -2.25
C GLY A 187 0.89 -9.39 -2.35
N THR A 188 1.34 -8.24 -2.83
CA THR A 188 2.76 -7.91 -2.92
C THR A 188 3.37 -7.57 -1.56
N SER A 189 2.58 -6.96 -0.66
CA SER A 189 3.01 -6.66 0.70
C SER A 189 3.24 -7.90 1.54
N SER A 190 2.52 -9.01 1.26
CA SER A 190 2.73 -10.28 1.96
C SER A 190 4.08 -10.93 1.64
N GLU A 191 4.57 -10.82 0.41
CA GLU A 191 5.93 -11.25 0.06
C GLU A 191 7.00 -10.35 0.70
N LEU A 192 6.73 -9.04 0.83
CA LEU A 192 7.61 -8.12 1.56
C LEU A 192 7.71 -8.49 3.06
N LEU A 193 6.61 -8.92 3.67
CA LEU A 193 6.58 -9.34 5.07
C LEU A 193 7.33 -10.64 5.32
N ILE A 194 7.30 -11.58 4.37
CA ILE A 194 8.01 -12.87 4.49
C ILE A 194 9.53 -12.69 4.36
N ASN A 195 9.99 -11.72 3.58
CA ASN A 195 11.42 -11.44 3.38
C ASN A 195 12.03 -10.54 4.45
N PHE A 196 11.24 -9.95 5.35
CA PHE A 196 11.70 -9.13 6.48
C PHE A 196 11.74 -9.90 7.80
N SER A 197 12.32 -11.09 7.82
CA SER A 197 12.87 -11.62 9.06
C SER A 197 14.03 -10.74 9.49
N PRO A 198 14.01 -10.15 10.71
CA PRO A 198 15.16 -9.40 11.18
C PRO A 198 16.38 -10.33 11.19
N PRO A 199 17.57 -9.84 10.84
CA PRO A 199 18.77 -10.64 11.00
C PRO A 199 18.85 -11.06 12.47
N ASN A 200 19.12 -12.33 12.72
CA ASN A 200 19.33 -12.89 14.05
C ASN A 200 20.35 -12.01 14.79
N VAL A 201 19.90 -11.19 15.70
CA VAL A 201 20.76 -10.55 16.68
C VAL A 201 21.07 -11.64 17.70
N SER A 202 22.18 -12.33 17.51
CA SER A 202 22.79 -13.14 18.56
C SER A 202 23.21 -12.19 19.67
N VAL A 203 22.48 -12.20 20.77
CA VAL A 203 22.89 -11.60 22.02
C VAL A 203 24.03 -12.49 22.56
N VAL A 204 25.24 -11.94 22.55
CA VAL A 204 26.36 -12.41 23.34
C VAL A 204 26.42 -11.59 24.60
#